data_1484bd27070fd520754c1a3be9b133c1
#
_entry.id   1484bd27070fd520754c1a3be9b133c1
#
_cell.length_a   1.000
_cell.length_b   1.000
_cell.length_c   1.000
_cell.angle_alpha   90.00
_cell.angle_beta   90.00
_cell.angle_gamma   90.00
#
_symmetry.space_group_name_H-M   'P 1'
#
loop_
_entity.id
_entity.type
_entity.pdbx_description
1 polymer ?
#
loop_
_entity_poly.entity_id
_entity_poly.type
_entity_poly.pdbx_seq_one_letter_code
_entity_poly.pdbx_strand_id
1 'polypeptide(L)'
;MTLSVSAVLLSACGGNANQAPAADKPAEGSAPAAANETVPSKIVVGLDDNFPPMGFRDDKNELVGFDIDMAKAAAKHMGVEVEFKPIDWAAKESELKSKRVDMLWNGLTITEERKQNILFSNPYMENHQIIVVSAGSPIKVKTDLNGKVVGVQDGSSAVPAIEADAVSKSFKEMKKYGDNVTALMDLSTKRIDAVVVDEVVGRYYVAKKPTEYAVLEDNFGTEEYGVGMRKEDQALHDKLQTALAAMKADGTSAKIANQWFGKDIIK
;
A
#
# COMPACT_ATOMS: atom_id res chain seq x y z
N MET A 1 55.82 -6.49 -48.14
CA MET A 1 55.94 -5.74 -49.39
C MET A 1 55.08 -4.50 -49.27
N THR A 2 55.80 -3.43 -49.24
CA THR A 2 55.72 -2.00 -49.59
C THR A 2 54.74 -1.22 -48.76
N LEU A 3 55.16 -0.49 -47.76
CA LEU A 3 55.77 0.88 -47.69
C LEU A 3 55.23 1.87 -48.69
N SER A 4 54.57 2.94 -48.22
CA SER A 4 54.92 4.27 -48.62
C SER A 4 54.45 5.32 -47.61
N VAL A 5 55.43 5.97 -47.11
CA VAL A 5 55.51 7.21 -46.34
C VAL A 5 55.36 8.37 -47.32
N SER A 6 54.74 9.44 -46.94
CA SER A 6 55.15 10.77 -47.39
C SER A 6 54.75 11.84 -46.40
N ALA A 7 55.72 12.59 -46.10
CA ALA A 7 55.86 13.61 -45.10
C ALA A 7 55.70 15.03 -45.72
N VAL A 8 55.52 16.00 -44.79
CA VAL A 8 56.10 17.38 -44.75
C VAL A 8 55.42 18.44 -45.63
N LEU A 9 54.97 19.56 -45.04
CA LEU A 9 55.82 20.72 -44.80
C LEU A 9 55.14 21.80 -43.96
N LEU A 10 55.93 22.36 -43.10
CA LEU A 10 55.72 23.58 -42.31
C LEU A 10 55.55 24.80 -43.20
N SER A 11 54.81 25.81 -42.73
CA SER A 11 55.21 27.20 -42.90
C SER A 11 54.77 28.06 -41.73
N ALA A 12 55.71 28.84 -41.22
CA ALA A 12 55.68 29.67 -40.04
C ALA A 12 55.43 31.14 -40.37
N CYS A 13 55.32 31.91 -39.30
CA CYS A 13 55.35 33.39 -39.14
C CYS A 13 54.01 34.10 -39.38
N GLY A 14 53.54 34.96 -38.50
CA GLY A 14 54.08 35.70 -37.40
C GLY A 14 53.12 36.86 -37.16
N GLY A 15 53.07 37.40 -35.93
CA GLY A 15 52.34 38.67 -35.77
C GLY A 15 51.64 38.81 -34.39
N ASN A 16 52.33 39.46 -33.55
CA ASN A 16 52.06 39.98 -32.24
C ASN A 16 50.80 40.84 -32.12
N ALA A 17 49.98 40.67 -31.08
CA ALA A 17 49.37 41.77 -30.34
C ALA A 17 48.64 41.31 -29.07
N ASN A 18 49.09 41.86 -28.00
CA ASN A 18 48.54 41.90 -26.64
C ASN A 18 47.01 41.97 -26.54
N GLN A 19 46.38 40.97 -25.89
CA GLN A 19 45.10 41.17 -25.23
C GLN A 19 45.05 40.33 -23.93
N ALA A 20 44.73 41.03 -22.84
CA ALA A 20 44.59 40.49 -21.51
C ALA A 20 43.51 39.41 -21.42
N PRO A 21 43.62 38.43 -20.46
CA PRO A 21 42.63 37.39 -20.34
C PRO A 21 41.33 37.93 -19.74
N ALA A 22 40.24 37.77 -20.45
CA ALA A 22 38.91 37.96 -19.95
C ALA A 22 38.61 36.85 -18.91
N ALA A 23 38.16 37.24 -17.75
CA ALA A 23 37.76 36.36 -16.66
C ALA A 23 36.61 35.45 -17.15
N ASP A 24 36.81 34.13 -17.10
CA ASP A 24 35.77 33.11 -17.22
C ASP A 24 34.72 33.30 -16.12
N LYS A 25 33.52 33.67 -16.53
CA LYS A 25 32.34 33.55 -15.67
C LYS A 25 32.08 32.06 -15.42
N PRO A 26 31.86 31.63 -14.20
CA PRO A 26 31.38 30.28 -13.94
C PRO A 26 30.04 30.10 -14.67
N ALA A 27 29.93 29.05 -15.46
CA ALA A 27 28.65 28.62 -16.01
C ALA A 27 27.71 28.33 -14.81
N GLU A 28 26.64 29.09 -14.68
CA GLU A 28 25.52 28.76 -13.80
C GLU A 28 25.05 27.36 -14.18
N GLY A 29 25.27 26.41 -13.27
CA GLY A 29 24.74 25.08 -13.39
C GLY A 29 23.23 25.17 -13.46
N SER A 30 22.67 24.84 -14.63
CA SER A 30 21.25 24.60 -14.76
C SER A 30 20.87 23.51 -13.78
N ALA A 31 20.19 23.90 -12.71
CA ALA A 31 19.46 22.94 -11.88
C ALA A 31 18.57 22.10 -12.80
N PRO A 32 18.48 20.77 -12.59
CA PRO A 32 17.55 19.96 -13.35
C PRO A 32 16.17 20.59 -13.20
N ALA A 33 15.53 20.95 -14.31
CA ALA A 33 14.15 21.37 -14.31
C ALA A 33 13.37 20.24 -13.65
N ALA A 34 12.75 20.52 -12.50
CA ALA A 34 11.78 19.62 -11.90
C ALA A 34 10.77 19.32 -13.00
N ALA A 35 10.72 18.08 -13.44
CA ALA A 35 9.70 17.64 -14.37
C ALA A 35 8.37 17.99 -13.69
N ASN A 36 7.57 18.84 -14.31
CA ASN A 36 6.19 19.07 -13.91
C ASN A 36 5.45 17.75 -14.17
N GLU A 37 5.52 16.84 -13.20
CA GLU A 37 4.73 15.62 -13.25
C GLU A 37 3.26 16.01 -13.16
N THR A 38 2.59 15.94 -14.30
CA THR A 38 1.16 16.20 -14.36
C THR A 38 0.41 14.99 -13.81
N VAL A 39 -0.52 15.24 -12.90
CA VAL A 39 -1.42 14.17 -12.41
C VAL A 39 -2.19 13.61 -13.60
N PRO A 40 -2.21 12.26 -13.78
CA PRO A 40 -2.96 11.65 -14.88
C PRO A 40 -4.45 11.98 -14.80
N SER A 41 -5.11 12.06 -15.94
CA SER A 41 -6.57 12.26 -16.00
C SER A 41 -7.37 11.02 -15.53
N LYS A 42 -6.71 9.86 -15.50
CA LYS A 42 -7.24 8.58 -15.03
C LYS A 42 -6.20 7.91 -14.13
N ILE A 43 -6.64 7.42 -12.97
CA ILE A 43 -5.82 6.75 -11.96
C ILE A 43 -6.26 5.32 -11.83
N VAL A 44 -5.32 4.38 -11.80
CA VAL A 44 -5.56 2.96 -11.56
C VAL A 44 -5.24 2.64 -10.10
N VAL A 45 -6.25 2.20 -9.35
CA VAL A 45 -6.12 1.79 -7.94
C VAL A 45 -6.01 0.27 -7.87
N GLY A 46 -4.87 -0.22 -7.34
CA GLY A 46 -4.65 -1.63 -7.06
C GLY A 46 -5.22 -2.04 -5.70
N LEU A 47 -5.90 -3.18 -5.65
CA LEU A 47 -6.55 -3.69 -4.44
C LEU A 47 -6.65 -5.22 -4.46
N ASP A 48 -6.87 -5.80 -3.27
CA ASP A 48 -7.36 -7.17 -3.09
C ASP A 48 -8.90 -7.12 -3.08
N ASP A 49 -9.58 -7.73 -4.05
CA ASP A 49 -11.04 -7.72 -4.15
C ASP A 49 -11.73 -8.79 -3.26
N ASN A 50 -10.99 -9.37 -2.32
CA ASN A 50 -11.44 -10.26 -1.25
C ASN A 50 -11.15 -9.71 0.17
N PHE A 51 -11.21 -8.38 0.36
CA PHE A 51 -10.87 -7.71 1.62
C PHE A 51 -12.05 -6.88 2.19
N PRO A 52 -13.20 -7.51 2.55
CA PRO A 52 -14.34 -6.80 3.11
C PRO A 52 -14.06 -6.27 4.52
N PRO A 53 -14.62 -5.09 4.90
CA PRO A 53 -15.50 -4.24 4.11
C PRO A 53 -14.77 -3.16 3.29
N MET A 54 -13.42 -3.23 3.15
CA MET A 54 -12.64 -2.17 2.50
C MET A 54 -12.75 -2.19 0.98
N GLY A 55 -12.49 -3.36 0.33
CA GLY A 55 -12.68 -3.59 -1.09
C GLY A 55 -12.99 -5.06 -1.34
N PHE A 56 -14.15 -5.35 -1.89
CA PHE A 56 -14.57 -6.74 -2.13
C PHE A 56 -15.67 -6.82 -3.18
N ARG A 57 -15.93 -8.07 -3.64
CA ARG A 57 -17.06 -8.32 -4.53
C ARG A 57 -18.28 -8.71 -3.73
N ASP A 58 -19.39 -8.03 -4.02
CA ASP A 58 -20.69 -8.35 -3.44
C ASP A 58 -21.36 -9.58 -4.12
N ASP A 59 -22.57 -9.92 -3.67
CA ASP A 59 -23.34 -11.04 -4.20
C ASP A 59 -23.69 -10.91 -5.69
N LYS A 60 -23.58 -9.71 -6.26
CA LYS A 60 -23.76 -9.43 -7.70
C LYS A 60 -22.44 -9.39 -8.46
N ASN A 61 -21.35 -9.73 -7.80
CA ASN A 61 -19.99 -9.62 -8.34
C ASN A 61 -19.55 -8.17 -8.66
N GLU A 62 -20.21 -7.19 -8.06
CA GLU A 62 -19.82 -5.79 -8.18
C GLU A 62 -18.73 -5.45 -7.15
N LEU A 63 -17.76 -4.64 -7.55
CA LEU A 63 -16.69 -4.19 -6.67
C LEU A 63 -17.20 -3.04 -5.78
N VAL A 64 -17.28 -3.31 -4.49
CA VAL A 64 -17.81 -2.43 -3.45
C VAL A 64 -16.87 -2.36 -2.25
N GLY A 65 -17.08 -1.40 -1.37
CA GLY A 65 -16.33 -1.30 -0.11
C GLY A 65 -16.04 0.12 0.31
N PHE A 66 -15.62 0.25 1.55
CA PHE A 66 -15.29 1.54 2.16
C PHE A 66 -14.19 2.27 1.36
N ASP A 67 -13.07 1.60 1.07
CA ASP A 67 -11.97 2.20 0.31
C ASP A 67 -12.34 2.46 -1.15
N ILE A 68 -13.24 1.64 -1.72
CA ILE A 68 -13.80 1.88 -3.06
C ILE A 68 -14.58 3.20 -3.10
N ASP A 69 -15.44 3.43 -2.11
CA ASP A 69 -16.24 4.65 -2.05
C ASP A 69 -15.37 5.87 -1.71
N MET A 70 -14.37 5.72 -0.82
CA MET A 70 -13.38 6.75 -0.53
C MET A 70 -12.58 7.15 -1.78
N ALA A 71 -12.08 6.17 -2.54
CA ALA A 71 -11.32 6.41 -3.75
C ALA A 71 -12.15 7.08 -4.85
N LYS A 72 -13.42 6.66 -5.04
CA LYS A 72 -14.35 7.32 -5.97
C LYS A 72 -14.61 8.78 -5.59
N ALA A 73 -14.82 9.05 -4.29
CA ALA A 73 -15.03 10.40 -3.79
C ALA A 73 -13.77 11.27 -3.95
N ALA A 74 -12.59 10.73 -3.61
CA ALA A 74 -11.32 11.44 -3.79
C ALA A 74 -11.05 11.76 -5.27
N ALA A 75 -11.26 10.80 -6.18
CA ALA A 75 -11.11 11.01 -7.62
C ALA A 75 -12.02 12.15 -8.14
N LYS A 76 -13.28 12.22 -7.64
CA LYS A 76 -14.19 13.32 -7.95
C LYS A 76 -13.65 14.68 -7.46
N HIS A 77 -13.12 14.75 -6.24
CA HIS A 77 -12.50 15.98 -5.72
C HIS A 77 -11.21 16.35 -6.49
N MET A 78 -10.47 15.35 -6.97
CA MET A 78 -9.28 15.55 -7.78
C MET A 78 -9.61 15.93 -9.23
N GLY A 79 -10.84 15.74 -9.70
CA GLY A 79 -11.22 15.95 -11.11
C GLY A 79 -10.56 14.95 -12.05
N VAL A 80 -10.43 13.68 -11.63
CA VAL A 80 -9.84 12.57 -12.40
C VAL A 80 -10.79 11.38 -12.43
N GLU A 81 -10.61 10.50 -13.43
CA GLU A 81 -11.27 9.20 -13.45
C GLU A 81 -10.52 8.20 -12.55
N VAL A 82 -11.24 7.24 -11.98
CA VAL A 82 -10.66 6.14 -11.22
C VAL A 82 -11.06 4.79 -11.84
N GLU A 83 -10.06 3.93 -12.02
CA GLU A 83 -10.22 2.52 -12.38
C GLU A 83 -9.71 1.67 -11.23
N PHE A 84 -10.40 0.55 -10.95
CA PHE A 84 -10.00 -0.39 -9.93
C PHE A 84 -9.45 -1.66 -10.59
N LYS A 85 -8.28 -2.08 -10.14
CA LYS A 85 -7.60 -3.26 -10.64
C LYS A 85 -7.33 -4.25 -9.51
N PRO A 86 -8.04 -5.40 -9.48
CA PRO A 86 -7.66 -6.49 -8.57
C PRO A 86 -6.22 -6.96 -8.84
N ILE A 87 -5.47 -7.14 -7.79
CA ILE A 87 -4.08 -7.62 -7.82
C ILE A 87 -3.85 -8.68 -6.76
N ASP A 88 -2.84 -9.52 -6.96
CA ASP A 88 -2.28 -10.33 -5.89
C ASP A 88 -1.63 -9.39 -4.84
N TRP A 89 -2.08 -9.48 -3.58
CA TRP A 89 -1.61 -8.58 -2.53
C TRP A 89 -0.12 -8.74 -2.22
N ALA A 90 0.43 -9.93 -2.37
CA ALA A 90 1.86 -10.18 -2.21
C ALA A 90 2.69 -9.45 -3.29
N ALA A 91 2.10 -9.20 -4.48
CA ALA A 91 2.76 -8.52 -5.60
C ALA A 91 2.55 -7.00 -5.62
N LYS A 92 1.79 -6.40 -4.68
CA LYS A 92 1.34 -4.99 -4.70
C LYS A 92 2.46 -3.97 -4.98
N GLU A 93 3.63 -4.12 -4.34
CA GLU A 93 4.74 -3.18 -4.54
C GLU A 93 5.34 -3.30 -5.94
N SER A 94 5.39 -4.52 -6.49
CA SER A 94 5.80 -4.77 -7.88
C SER A 94 4.81 -4.19 -8.89
N GLU A 95 3.50 -4.33 -8.64
CA GLU A 95 2.45 -3.71 -9.46
C GLU A 95 2.57 -2.19 -9.48
N LEU A 96 2.80 -1.56 -8.32
CA LEU A 96 3.01 -0.13 -8.18
C LEU A 96 4.29 0.34 -8.90
N LYS A 97 5.42 -0.33 -8.62
CA LYS A 97 6.73 0.00 -9.20
C LYS A 97 6.74 -0.13 -10.74
N SER A 98 6.06 -1.14 -11.27
CA SER A 98 5.97 -1.37 -12.72
C SER A 98 4.92 -0.49 -13.41
N LYS A 99 4.30 0.44 -12.69
CA LYS A 99 3.27 1.38 -13.22
C LYS A 99 2.03 0.67 -13.77
N ARG A 100 1.76 -0.57 -13.31
CA ARG A 100 0.51 -1.26 -13.64
C ARG A 100 -0.66 -0.79 -12.81
N VAL A 101 -0.37 -0.16 -11.67
CA VAL A 101 -1.29 0.63 -10.86
C VAL A 101 -0.62 1.93 -10.45
N ASP A 102 -1.40 2.96 -10.12
CA ASP A 102 -0.90 4.27 -9.72
C ASP A 102 -0.98 4.47 -8.20
N MET A 103 -1.93 3.80 -7.58
CA MET A 103 -2.15 3.82 -6.13
C MET A 103 -2.44 2.41 -5.62
N LEU A 104 -2.09 2.17 -4.36
CA LEU A 104 -2.54 1.04 -3.56
C LEU A 104 -3.50 1.57 -2.50
N TRP A 105 -4.77 1.18 -2.57
CA TRP A 105 -5.78 1.64 -1.62
C TRP A 105 -6.73 0.50 -1.24
N ASN A 106 -6.41 -0.19 -0.15
CA ASN A 106 -7.18 -1.32 0.34
C ASN A 106 -6.72 -1.71 1.77
N GLY A 107 -6.91 -0.81 2.73
CA GLY A 107 -6.41 -1.04 4.08
C GLY A 107 -4.89 -1.24 4.10
N LEU A 108 -4.14 -0.43 3.33
CA LEU A 108 -2.70 -0.57 3.26
C LEU A 108 -2.04 0.01 4.51
N THR A 109 -1.51 -0.85 5.37
CA THR A 109 -0.78 -0.46 6.57
C THR A 109 0.50 0.30 6.24
N ILE A 110 0.66 1.44 6.89
CA ILE A 110 1.89 2.23 6.87
C ILE A 110 2.91 1.55 7.78
N THR A 111 4.00 1.02 7.20
CA THR A 111 5.12 0.46 7.96
C THR A 111 6.43 1.16 7.58
N GLU A 112 7.43 1.16 8.49
CA GLU A 112 8.73 1.76 8.21
C GLU A 112 9.44 1.07 7.04
N GLU A 113 9.25 -0.23 6.86
CA GLU A 113 9.76 -0.97 5.71
C GLU A 113 9.13 -0.47 4.40
N ARG A 114 7.79 -0.40 4.35
CA ARG A 114 7.06 0.06 3.16
C ARG A 114 7.37 1.53 2.82
N LYS A 115 7.57 2.39 3.82
CA LYS A 115 7.99 3.79 3.62
C LYS A 115 9.31 3.93 2.85
N GLN A 116 10.16 2.92 2.81
CA GLN A 116 11.38 2.96 2.01
C GLN A 116 11.08 2.98 0.50
N ASN A 117 10.01 2.31 0.07
CA ASN A 117 9.66 2.13 -1.33
C ASN A 117 8.35 2.82 -1.74
N ILE A 118 7.50 3.17 -0.80
CA ILE A 118 6.16 3.72 -1.01
C ILE A 118 6.08 5.13 -0.42
N LEU A 119 5.48 6.06 -1.16
CA LEU A 119 5.03 7.35 -0.68
C LEU A 119 3.61 7.19 -0.16
N PHE A 120 3.39 7.45 1.12
CA PHE A 120 2.09 7.30 1.75
C PHE A 120 1.35 8.62 1.89
N SER A 121 0.04 8.57 1.77
CA SER A 121 -0.82 9.63 2.29
C SER A 121 -0.68 9.76 3.81
N ASN A 122 -1.22 10.84 4.39
CA ASN A 122 -1.48 10.85 5.83
C ASN A 122 -2.38 9.67 6.21
N PRO A 123 -2.26 9.14 7.44
CA PRO A 123 -3.16 8.09 7.90
C PRO A 123 -4.63 8.53 7.82
N TYR A 124 -5.48 7.64 7.30
CA TYR A 124 -6.92 7.92 7.25
C TYR A 124 -7.74 7.09 8.25
N MET A 125 -7.15 6.00 8.79
CA MET A 125 -7.83 5.08 9.70
C MET A 125 -6.83 4.34 10.58
N GLU A 126 -7.24 3.95 11.80
CA GLU A 126 -6.51 3.04 12.68
C GLU A 126 -6.98 1.60 12.48
N ASN A 127 -6.09 0.64 12.65
CA ASN A 127 -6.35 -0.79 12.57
C ASN A 127 -5.57 -1.57 13.64
N HIS A 128 -6.00 -2.81 13.90
CA HIS A 128 -5.27 -3.77 14.74
C HIS A 128 -5.13 -5.09 13.99
N GLN A 129 -4.02 -5.78 14.22
CA GLN A 129 -3.87 -7.17 13.78
C GLN A 129 -4.47 -8.10 14.83
N ILE A 130 -5.72 -8.50 14.65
CA ILE A 130 -6.48 -9.32 15.61
C ILE A 130 -6.34 -10.82 15.34
N ILE A 131 -6.68 -11.61 16.36
CA ILE A 131 -6.66 -13.07 16.28
C ILE A 131 -8.11 -13.57 16.20
N VAL A 132 -8.43 -14.23 15.09
CA VAL A 132 -9.72 -14.91 14.89
C VAL A 132 -9.54 -16.41 15.09
N VAL A 133 -10.44 -17.00 15.86
CA VAL A 133 -10.50 -18.44 16.12
C VAL A 133 -11.90 -18.99 15.84
N SER A 134 -12.05 -20.32 15.73
CA SER A 134 -13.38 -20.92 15.65
C SER A 134 -14.18 -20.62 16.92
N ALA A 135 -15.48 -20.37 16.79
CA ALA A 135 -16.37 -20.23 17.93
C ALA A 135 -16.29 -21.47 18.84
N GLY A 136 -16.15 -21.23 20.16
CA GLY A 136 -15.96 -22.31 21.14
C GLY A 136 -14.55 -22.94 21.17
N SER A 137 -13.57 -22.37 20.43
CA SER A 137 -12.16 -22.78 20.51
C SER A 137 -11.64 -22.73 21.94
N PRO A 138 -10.77 -23.68 22.36
CA PRO A 138 -10.07 -23.63 23.63
C PRO A 138 -9.01 -22.50 23.68
N ILE A 139 -8.59 -21.97 22.53
CA ILE A 139 -7.64 -20.85 22.42
C ILE A 139 -8.35 -19.59 22.93
N LYS A 140 -7.82 -18.96 23.96
CA LYS A 140 -8.40 -17.78 24.62
C LYS A 140 -7.44 -16.59 24.65
N VAL A 141 -6.15 -16.86 24.69
CA VAL A 141 -5.08 -15.86 24.76
C VAL A 141 -3.99 -16.19 23.74
N LYS A 142 -3.17 -15.21 23.44
CA LYS A 142 -2.08 -15.33 22.45
C LYS A 142 -1.13 -16.50 22.72
N THR A 143 -0.83 -16.79 23.97
CA THR A 143 0.06 -17.91 24.36
C THR A 143 -0.52 -19.29 24.06
N ASP A 144 -1.85 -19.43 23.90
CA ASP A 144 -2.48 -20.69 23.52
C ASP A 144 -2.21 -21.07 22.05
N LEU A 145 -1.60 -20.16 21.28
CA LEU A 145 -1.15 -20.44 19.91
C LEU A 145 0.11 -21.33 19.86
N ASN A 146 0.68 -21.67 21.00
CA ASN A 146 1.80 -22.62 21.08
C ASN A 146 1.42 -23.96 20.43
N GLY A 147 2.25 -24.44 19.51
CA GLY A 147 2.03 -25.67 18.73
C GLY A 147 0.86 -25.62 17.74
N LYS A 148 0.29 -24.45 17.49
CA LYS A 148 -0.87 -24.25 16.59
C LYS A 148 -0.44 -23.85 15.18
N VAL A 149 -1.33 -24.11 14.22
CA VAL A 149 -1.21 -23.60 12.84
C VAL A 149 -1.96 -22.29 12.76
N VAL A 150 -1.23 -21.20 12.46
CA VAL A 150 -1.77 -19.84 12.37
C VAL A 150 -1.77 -19.38 10.93
N GLY A 151 -2.95 -19.07 10.38
CA GLY A 151 -3.13 -18.55 9.03
C GLY A 151 -2.91 -17.04 8.98
N VAL A 152 -2.37 -16.57 7.86
CA VAL A 152 -2.14 -15.15 7.59
C VAL A 152 -2.13 -14.89 6.08
N GLN A 153 -2.56 -13.71 5.63
CA GLN A 153 -2.42 -13.35 4.22
C GLN A 153 -0.96 -13.04 3.90
N ASP A 154 -0.43 -13.61 2.82
CA ASP A 154 0.92 -13.32 2.36
C ASP A 154 1.06 -11.86 1.91
N GLY A 155 2.21 -11.25 2.24
CA GLY A 155 2.46 -9.83 1.98
C GLY A 155 1.65 -8.85 2.83
N SER A 156 0.80 -9.31 3.78
CA SER A 156 0.12 -8.44 4.75
C SER A 156 1.07 -7.94 5.86
N SER A 157 0.67 -6.91 6.58
CA SER A 157 1.38 -6.42 7.79
C SER A 157 1.29 -7.38 8.97
N ALA A 158 0.35 -8.32 8.95
CA ALA A 158 0.24 -9.38 9.95
C ALA A 158 1.50 -10.25 10.02
N VAL A 159 2.16 -10.50 8.86
CA VAL A 159 3.38 -11.33 8.82
C VAL A 159 4.49 -10.73 9.70
N PRO A 160 5.01 -9.52 9.45
CA PRO A 160 6.04 -8.93 10.29
C PRO A 160 5.55 -8.65 11.72
N ALA A 161 4.26 -8.35 11.95
CA ALA A 161 3.72 -8.17 13.29
C ALA A 161 3.79 -9.46 14.12
N ILE A 162 3.49 -10.61 13.51
CA ILE A 162 3.63 -11.92 14.14
C ILE A 162 5.12 -12.25 14.38
N GLU A 163 5.96 -12.05 13.38
CA GLU A 163 7.39 -12.39 13.45
C GLU A 163 8.13 -11.58 14.53
N ALA A 164 7.68 -10.35 14.82
CA ALA A 164 8.21 -9.52 15.88
C ALA A 164 7.80 -9.98 17.29
N ASP A 165 6.73 -10.77 17.42
CA ASP A 165 6.26 -11.28 18.70
C ASP A 165 6.92 -12.62 19.06
N ALA A 166 7.38 -12.75 20.30
CA ALA A 166 8.08 -13.95 20.76
C ALA A 166 7.22 -15.23 20.63
N VAL A 167 5.89 -15.11 20.69
CA VAL A 167 4.96 -16.25 20.58
C VAL A 167 5.05 -16.95 19.23
N SER A 168 5.44 -16.24 18.19
CA SER A 168 5.56 -16.81 16.83
C SER A 168 6.52 -17.99 16.75
N LYS A 169 7.57 -17.98 17.59
CA LYS A 169 8.57 -19.07 17.66
C LYS A 169 8.00 -20.37 18.21
N SER A 170 6.84 -20.31 18.85
CA SER A 170 6.14 -21.47 19.42
C SER A 170 5.07 -22.05 18.49
N PHE A 171 4.75 -21.38 17.38
CA PHE A 171 3.78 -21.90 16.42
C PHE A 171 4.28 -23.22 15.80
N LYS A 172 3.35 -24.11 15.51
CA LYS A 172 3.64 -25.26 14.68
C LYS A 172 3.96 -24.83 13.25
N GLU A 173 3.19 -23.86 12.76
CA GLU A 173 3.31 -23.33 11.41
C GLU A 173 2.64 -21.94 11.33
N MET A 174 3.24 -21.00 10.62
CA MET A 174 2.56 -19.81 10.08
C MET A 174 2.25 -20.07 8.61
N LYS A 175 0.97 -20.40 8.33
CA LYS A 175 0.53 -20.76 6.99
C LYS A 175 0.06 -19.53 6.23
N LYS A 176 0.71 -19.25 5.09
CA LYS A 176 0.42 -18.11 4.24
C LYS A 176 -0.66 -18.42 3.19
N TYR A 177 -1.57 -17.48 2.96
CA TYR A 177 -2.69 -17.56 2.03
C TYR A 177 -2.64 -16.38 1.06
N GLY A 178 -3.21 -16.53 -0.13
CA GLY A 178 -3.33 -15.43 -1.09
C GLY A 178 -4.30 -14.34 -0.62
N ASP A 179 -5.34 -14.72 0.13
CA ASP A 179 -6.34 -13.81 0.69
C ASP A 179 -6.85 -14.26 2.07
N ASN A 180 -7.46 -13.33 2.81
CA ASN A 180 -7.97 -13.60 4.16
C ASN A 180 -9.23 -14.47 4.17
N VAL A 181 -10.03 -14.44 3.11
CA VAL A 181 -11.27 -15.24 3.02
C VAL A 181 -10.92 -16.72 2.99
N THR A 182 -9.93 -17.11 2.18
CA THR A 182 -9.44 -18.48 2.11
C THR A 182 -8.86 -18.95 3.44
N ALA A 183 -8.12 -18.09 4.17
CA ALA A 183 -7.62 -18.41 5.50
C ALA A 183 -8.79 -18.66 6.50
N LEU A 184 -9.81 -17.78 6.49
CA LEU A 184 -11.00 -17.96 7.35
C LEU A 184 -11.81 -19.20 7.00
N MET A 185 -11.89 -19.58 5.72
CA MET A 185 -12.52 -20.84 5.31
C MET A 185 -11.75 -22.06 5.84
N ASP A 186 -10.42 -22.04 5.81
CA ASP A 186 -9.61 -23.12 6.38
C ASP A 186 -9.75 -23.16 7.93
N LEU A 187 -9.93 -22.02 8.58
CA LEU A 187 -10.25 -21.95 10.02
C LEU A 187 -11.61 -22.59 10.30
N SER A 188 -12.66 -22.27 9.54
CA SER A 188 -14.02 -22.84 9.74
C SER A 188 -14.05 -24.34 9.57
N THR A 189 -13.22 -24.87 8.66
CA THR A 189 -13.07 -26.33 8.42
C THR A 189 -12.04 -26.99 9.31
N LYS A 190 -11.47 -26.27 10.30
CA LYS A 190 -10.48 -26.76 11.28
C LYS A 190 -9.18 -27.30 10.67
N ARG A 191 -8.80 -26.78 9.46
CA ARG A 191 -7.50 -27.08 8.85
C ARG A 191 -6.37 -26.26 9.46
N ILE A 192 -6.74 -25.15 10.08
CA ILE A 192 -5.86 -24.29 10.88
C ILE A 192 -6.57 -23.94 12.19
N ASP A 193 -5.82 -23.44 13.16
CA ASP A 193 -6.30 -23.21 14.52
C ASP A 193 -6.72 -21.76 14.78
N ALA A 194 -6.07 -20.80 14.09
CA ALA A 194 -6.33 -19.37 14.21
C ALA A 194 -5.97 -18.65 12.91
N VAL A 195 -6.51 -17.44 12.72
CA VAL A 195 -6.12 -16.50 11.66
C VAL A 195 -5.74 -15.18 12.31
N VAL A 196 -4.59 -14.62 11.92
CA VAL A 196 -4.26 -13.21 12.25
C VAL A 196 -4.60 -12.36 11.04
N VAL A 197 -5.41 -11.34 11.30
CA VAL A 197 -6.05 -10.55 10.23
C VAL A 197 -6.37 -9.15 10.73
N ASP A 198 -6.48 -8.21 9.83
CA ASP A 198 -6.94 -6.85 10.10
C ASP A 198 -8.29 -6.85 10.82
N GLU A 199 -8.42 -6.01 11.85
CA GLU A 199 -9.61 -5.95 12.70
C GLU A 199 -10.88 -5.71 11.88
N VAL A 200 -10.80 -4.86 10.86
CA VAL A 200 -11.94 -4.56 9.98
C VAL A 200 -12.48 -5.81 9.29
N VAL A 201 -11.60 -6.68 8.80
CA VAL A 201 -11.96 -7.94 8.12
C VAL A 201 -12.44 -8.98 9.14
N GLY A 202 -11.68 -9.17 10.21
CA GLY A 202 -12.03 -10.16 11.24
C GLY A 202 -13.39 -9.88 11.85
N ARG A 203 -13.67 -8.63 12.25
CA ARG A 203 -14.97 -8.25 12.81
C ARG A 203 -16.11 -8.32 11.79
N TYR A 204 -15.86 -8.02 10.53
CA TYR A 204 -16.86 -8.19 9.47
C TYR A 204 -17.33 -9.65 9.37
N TYR A 205 -16.41 -10.61 9.39
CA TYR A 205 -16.77 -12.04 9.33
C TYR A 205 -17.40 -12.55 10.62
N VAL A 206 -16.90 -12.14 11.77
CA VAL A 206 -17.51 -12.50 13.07
C VAL A 206 -18.95 -11.97 13.17
N ALA A 207 -19.22 -10.75 12.71
CA ALA A 207 -20.57 -10.20 12.69
C ALA A 207 -21.51 -10.96 11.74
N LYS A 208 -21.02 -11.42 10.59
CA LYS A 208 -21.80 -12.24 9.63
C LYS A 208 -22.00 -13.68 10.08
N LYS A 209 -21.04 -14.25 10.82
CA LYS A 209 -21.00 -15.67 11.19
C LYS A 209 -20.60 -15.87 12.66
N PRO A 210 -21.37 -15.33 13.62
CA PRO A 210 -21.02 -15.34 15.04
C PRO A 210 -20.98 -16.75 15.65
N THR A 211 -21.57 -17.72 14.99
CA THR A 211 -21.53 -19.14 15.42
C THR A 211 -20.30 -19.89 14.88
N GLU A 212 -19.60 -19.32 13.90
CA GLU A 212 -18.41 -19.94 13.29
C GLU A 212 -17.11 -19.35 13.86
N TYR A 213 -17.07 -18.03 14.14
CA TYR A 213 -15.86 -17.31 14.48
C TYR A 213 -15.99 -16.52 15.81
N ALA A 214 -14.85 -16.35 16.47
CA ALA A 214 -14.69 -15.46 17.62
C ALA A 214 -13.37 -14.71 17.52
N VAL A 215 -13.32 -13.49 18.09
CA VAL A 215 -12.10 -12.68 18.20
C VAL A 215 -11.55 -12.82 19.61
N LEU A 216 -10.23 -12.97 19.74
CA LEU A 216 -9.56 -12.89 21.04
C LEU A 216 -9.42 -11.42 21.47
N GLU A 217 -9.25 -11.18 22.77
CA GLU A 217 -8.92 -9.85 23.28
C GLU A 217 -7.47 -9.45 22.95
N ASP A 218 -6.56 -10.43 22.95
CA ASP A 218 -5.18 -10.24 22.51
C ASP A 218 -5.09 -9.94 21.02
N ASN A 219 -4.08 -9.15 20.65
CA ASN A 219 -3.79 -8.81 19.25
C ASN A 219 -2.27 -8.68 19.01
N PHE A 220 -1.85 -8.50 17.76
CA PHE A 220 -0.46 -8.32 17.36
C PHE A 220 -0.08 -6.85 17.11
N GLY A 221 -0.82 -5.91 17.68
CA GLY A 221 -0.49 -4.49 17.68
C GLY A 221 -1.44 -3.62 16.88
N THR A 222 -1.27 -2.31 17.10
CA THR A 222 -2.00 -1.22 16.44
C THR A 222 -1.21 -0.72 15.25
N GLU A 223 -1.89 -0.37 14.20
CA GLU A 223 -1.31 0.15 12.96
C GLU A 223 -2.22 1.20 12.31
N GLU A 224 -1.73 1.89 11.30
CA GLU A 224 -2.47 2.93 10.59
C GLU A 224 -2.54 2.62 9.10
N TYR A 225 -3.69 2.88 8.48
CA TYR A 225 -3.87 2.77 7.03
C TYR A 225 -3.57 4.08 6.32
N GLY A 226 -2.91 3.96 5.18
CA GLY A 226 -2.67 5.06 4.24
C GLY A 226 -2.83 4.58 2.80
N VAL A 227 -2.92 5.54 1.88
CA VAL A 227 -2.87 5.26 0.45
C VAL A 227 -1.43 5.29 -0.02
N GLY A 228 -1.00 4.25 -0.72
CA GLY A 228 0.37 4.12 -1.22
C GLY A 228 0.53 4.55 -2.68
N MET A 229 1.58 5.29 -2.97
CA MET A 229 1.96 5.75 -4.32
C MET A 229 3.46 5.50 -4.53
N ARG A 230 3.92 5.64 -5.78
CA ARG A 230 5.37 5.61 -6.04
C ARG A 230 6.07 6.82 -5.41
N LYS A 231 7.32 6.64 -5.03
CA LYS A 231 8.11 7.72 -4.39
C LYS A 231 8.23 8.99 -5.24
N GLU A 232 8.25 8.83 -6.54
CA GLU A 232 8.35 9.92 -7.51
C GLU A 232 7.02 10.63 -7.77
N ASP A 233 5.87 10.07 -7.42
CA ASP A 233 4.54 10.61 -7.74
C ASP A 233 4.09 11.71 -6.77
N GLN A 234 4.96 12.66 -6.45
CA GLN A 234 4.69 13.72 -5.47
C GLN A 234 3.47 14.58 -5.84
N ALA A 235 3.30 14.92 -7.12
CA ALA A 235 2.16 15.71 -7.57
C ALA A 235 0.82 14.97 -7.37
N LEU A 236 0.79 13.66 -7.57
CA LEU A 236 -0.37 12.81 -7.32
C LEU A 236 -0.67 12.73 -5.83
N HIS A 237 0.37 12.55 -4.99
CA HIS A 237 0.27 12.54 -3.54
C HIS A 237 -0.35 13.86 -3.03
N ASP A 238 0.17 15.00 -3.42
CA ASP A 238 -0.27 16.30 -2.92
C ASP A 238 -1.72 16.60 -3.33
N LYS A 239 -2.10 16.20 -4.54
CA LYS A 239 -3.47 16.31 -5.02
C LYS A 239 -4.42 15.40 -4.23
N LEU A 240 -4.02 14.16 -3.92
CA LEU A 240 -4.78 13.25 -3.08
C LEU A 240 -4.93 13.79 -1.66
N GLN A 241 -3.85 14.29 -1.05
CA GLN A 241 -3.90 14.89 0.29
C GLN A 241 -4.90 16.05 0.36
N THR A 242 -4.88 16.92 -0.67
CA THR A 242 -5.85 18.02 -0.78
C THR A 242 -7.28 17.49 -0.88
N ALA A 243 -7.52 16.44 -1.67
CA ALA A 243 -8.83 15.82 -1.82
C ALA A 243 -9.33 15.19 -0.50
N LEU A 244 -8.45 14.42 0.20
CA LEU A 244 -8.79 13.81 1.49
C LEU A 244 -9.12 14.87 2.55
N ALA A 245 -8.35 15.97 2.61
CA ALA A 245 -8.63 17.08 3.51
C ALA A 245 -9.98 17.76 3.19
N ALA A 246 -10.30 17.96 1.90
CA ALA A 246 -11.59 18.51 1.48
C ALA A 246 -12.75 17.58 1.84
N MET A 247 -12.63 16.28 1.61
CA MET A 247 -13.62 15.25 1.97
C MET A 247 -13.85 15.16 3.48
N LYS A 248 -12.81 15.39 4.29
CA LYS A 248 -12.96 15.49 5.75
C LYS A 248 -13.70 16.76 6.15
N ALA A 249 -13.36 17.90 5.55
CA ALA A 249 -13.96 19.20 5.86
C ALA A 249 -15.44 19.29 5.46
N ASP A 250 -15.85 18.70 4.33
CA ASP A 250 -17.23 18.72 3.84
C ASP A 250 -18.09 17.56 4.37
N GLY A 251 -17.50 16.66 5.20
CA GLY A 251 -18.20 15.54 5.82
C GLY A 251 -18.37 14.32 4.91
N THR A 252 -17.84 14.32 3.69
CA THR A 252 -17.93 13.18 2.74
C THR A 252 -17.30 11.92 3.35
N SER A 253 -16.10 12.03 3.93
CA SER A 253 -15.42 10.89 4.56
C SER A 253 -16.23 10.32 5.73
N ALA A 254 -16.74 11.18 6.63
CA ALA A 254 -17.55 10.76 7.76
C ALA A 254 -18.85 10.06 7.31
N LYS A 255 -19.49 10.55 6.24
CA LYS A 255 -20.68 9.92 5.66
C LYS A 255 -20.38 8.51 5.15
N ILE A 256 -19.28 8.34 4.42
CA ILE A 256 -18.84 7.02 3.91
C ILE A 256 -18.52 6.09 5.09
N ALA A 257 -17.79 6.58 6.11
CA ALA A 257 -17.46 5.79 7.31
C ALA A 257 -18.74 5.35 8.06
N ASN A 258 -19.71 6.23 8.24
CA ASN A 258 -20.99 5.88 8.85
C ASN A 258 -21.78 4.83 8.05
N GLN A 259 -21.73 4.89 6.71
CA GLN A 259 -22.39 3.90 5.85
C GLN A 259 -21.83 2.49 6.06
N TRP A 260 -20.51 2.36 6.19
CA TRP A 260 -19.82 1.06 6.26
C TRP A 260 -19.63 0.53 7.68
N PHE A 261 -19.44 1.43 8.65
CA PHE A 261 -19.07 1.06 10.03
C PHE A 261 -20.08 1.53 11.08
N GLY A 262 -21.12 2.28 10.69
CA GLY A 262 -22.11 2.83 11.62
C GLY A 262 -21.57 3.94 12.52
N LYS A 263 -20.34 4.39 12.32
CA LYS A 263 -19.67 5.47 13.06
C LYS A 263 -18.59 6.12 12.22
N ASP A 264 -18.22 7.36 12.57
CA ASP A 264 -17.04 8.01 12.01
C ASP A 264 -15.77 7.41 12.65
N ILE A 265 -14.86 6.93 11.80
CA ILE A 265 -13.58 6.30 12.16
C ILE A 265 -12.41 6.98 11.46
N ILE A 266 -12.65 8.11 10.80
CA ILE A 266 -11.63 8.85 10.04
C ILE A 266 -10.70 9.62 10.99
N LYS A 267 -9.42 9.54 10.73
CA LYS A 267 -8.37 10.28 11.46
C LYS A 267 -8.19 11.72 11.00
#